data_f666e778dc8275f0b77c57ebe67cbf49
#
_entry.id   f666e778dc8275f0b77c57ebe67cbf49
#
_cell.length_a   1.000
_cell.length_b   1.000
_cell.length_c   1.000
_cell.angle_alpha   90.00
_cell.angle_beta   90.00
_cell.angle_gamma   90.00
#
_symmetry.space_group_name_H-M   'P 1'
#
loop_
_entity.id
_entity.type
_entity.pdbx_description
1 polymer ?
#
loop_
_entity_poly.entity_id
_entity_poly.type
_entity_poly.pdbx_seq_one_letter_code
_entity_poly.pdbx_strand_id
1 'polypeptide(L)'
;MTTGSSAIDLTGVLRPVRQGNAFEETVERLLTVIKLGLVGHGERFPAERELAAQLGISRLTLRDAIHELNEAGYVCSRRGRFGGTFVTYNRPSPSSAELRRLARQQFRP
;
A
#
# COMPACT_ATOMS: atom_id res chain seq x y z
N MET A 1 -17.96 -7.49 12.23
CA MET A 1 -17.47 -7.25 11.77
C MET A 1 -16.64 -6.36 11.54
N THR A 2 -16.10 -6.09 11.29
CA THR A 2 -15.38 -5.33 11.08
C THR A 2 -15.13 -4.56 10.50
N THR A 3 -14.85 -4.07 10.34
CA THR A 3 -14.81 -3.33 9.74
C THR A 3 -13.94 -2.44 9.50
N GLY A 4 -13.89 -1.72 8.77
CA GLY A 4 -13.05 -0.71 8.39
C GLY A 4 -11.82 -1.22 7.81
N SER A 5 -10.95 -0.33 7.52
CA SER A 5 -9.69 -0.67 6.88
C SER A 5 -8.87 -1.61 7.71
N SER A 6 -9.11 -1.60 9.00
CA SER A 6 -8.35 -2.50 9.85
C SER A 6 -8.73 -3.95 9.61
N ALA A 7 -9.82 -4.19 8.86
CA ALA A 7 -10.20 -5.55 8.54
C ALA A 7 -9.31 -6.17 7.47
N ILE A 8 -8.52 -5.38 6.79
CA ILE A 8 -7.64 -5.89 5.75
C ILE A 8 -6.47 -6.61 6.40
N ASP A 9 -6.31 -7.88 6.08
CA ASP A 9 -5.22 -8.69 6.61
C ASP A 9 -4.09 -8.71 5.59
N LEU A 10 -3.03 -7.99 5.89
CA LEU A 10 -1.88 -7.90 5.01
C LEU A 10 -0.71 -8.73 5.50
N THR A 11 -0.94 -9.62 6.45
CA THR A 11 0.14 -10.36 7.10
C THR A 11 1.03 -11.08 6.09
N GLY A 12 0.43 -11.70 5.09
CA GLY A 12 1.20 -12.43 4.09
C GLY A 12 2.02 -11.54 3.19
N VAL A 13 1.60 -10.28 3.04
CA VAL A 13 2.26 -9.33 2.14
C VAL A 13 3.23 -8.45 2.91
N LEU A 14 2.86 -8.04 4.11
CA LEU A 14 3.68 -7.16 4.93
C LEU A 14 4.58 -7.98 5.84
N ARG A 15 5.44 -8.80 5.23
CA ARG A 15 6.37 -9.58 6.02
C ARG A 15 7.39 -8.66 6.67
N PRO A 16 7.99 -9.12 7.77
CA PRO A 16 9.05 -8.32 8.39
C PRO A 16 10.14 -7.98 7.39
N VAL A 17 10.68 -6.78 7.51
CA VAL A 17 11.74 -6.34 6.63
C VAL A 17 13.08 -6.65 7.27
N ARG A 18 14.10 -6.75 6.44
CA ARG A 18 15.45 -7.01 6.92
C ARG A 18 16.01 -5.76 7.54
N GLN A 19 16.84 -5.97 8.55
CA GLN A 19 17.53 -4.85 9.15
C GLN A 19 18.59 -4.34 8.22
N GLY A 20 18.99 -3.12 8.38
CA GLY A 20 19.99 -2.54 7.52
C GLY A 20 19.42 -1.68 6.42
N ASN A 21 18.38 -2.17 5.73
CA ASN A 21 17.72 -1.39 4.69
C ASN A 21 16.24 -1.24 5.01
N ALA A 22 15.93 -1.08 6.29
CA ALA A 22 14.54 -1.08 6.73
C ALA A 22 13.72 0.01 6.05
N PHE A 23 14.29 1.18 5.86
CA PHE A 23 13.56 2.28 5.24
C PHE A 23 13.19 1.94 3.79
N GLU A 24 14.19 1.57 3.01
CA GLU A 24 13.97 1.31 1.59
C GLU A 24 13.07 0.11 1.38
N GLU A 25 13.29 -0.93 2.15
CA GLU A 25 12.48 -2.12 2.02
C GLU A 25 11.03 -1.85 2.44
N THR A 26 10.84 -0.99 3.44
CA THR A 26 9.51 -0.61 3.86
C THR A 26 8.79 0.14 2.75
N VAL A 27 9.47 1.09 2.12
CA VAL A 27 8.89 1.83 1.00
C VAL A 27 8.47 0.87 -0.10
N GLU A 28 9.33 -0.08 -0.44
CA GLU A 28 9.03 -1.02 -1.51
C GLU A 28 7.85 -1.92 -1.17
N ARG A 29 7.78 -2.37 0.06
CA ARG A 29 6.68 -3.24 0.47
C ARG A 29 5.34 -2.52 0.43
N LEU A 30 5.31 -1.32 0.96
CA LEU A 30 4.09 -0.53 0.93
C LEU A 30 3.70 -0.18 -0.50
N LEU A 31 4.69 0.14 -1.32
CA LEU A 31 4.43 0.46 -2.70
C LEU A 31 3.84 -0.73 -3.45
N THR A 32 4.35 -1.92 -3.18
CA THR A 32 3.83 -3.13 -3.79
C THR A 32 2.36 -3.34 -3.41
N VAL A 33 2.05 -3.16 -2.14
CA VAL A 33 0.67 -3.29 -1.66
C VAL A 33 -0.25 -2.33 -2.39
N ILE A 34 0.22 -1.10 -2.57
CA ILE A 34 -0.57 -0.07 -3.24
C ILE A 34 -0.75 -0.38 -4.71
N LYS A 35 0.33 -0.75 -5.38
CA LYS A 35 0.27 -0.99 -6.83
C LYS A 35 -0.52 -2.22 -7.18
N LEU A 36 -0.52 -3.22 -6.32
CA LEU A 36 -1.33 -4.40 -6.52
C LEU A 36 -2.80 -4.18 -6.14
N GLY A 37 -3.11 -3.05 -5.53
CA GLY A 37 -4.47 -2.76 -5.16
C GLY A 37 -4.96 -3.49 -3.93
N LEU A 38 -4.05 -4.04 -3.13
CA LEU A 38 -4.43 -4.72 -1.90
C LEU A 38 -5.01 -3.74 -0.88
N VAL A 39 -4.50 -2.52 -0.88
CA VAL A 39 -5.16 -1.39 -0.24
C VAL A 39 -5.47 -0.44 -1.37
N GLY A 40 -6.74 -0.26 -1.65
CA GLY A 40 -7.15 0.47 -2.83
C GLY A 40 -7.27 1.96 -2.59
N HIS A 41 -7.55 2.67 -3.66
CA HIS A 41 -7.69 4.12 -3.61
C HIS A 41 -8.75 4.51 -2.58
N GLY A 42 -8.40 5.43 -1.71
CA GLY A 42 -9.31 5.91 -0.68
C GLY A 42 -9.33 5.05 0.57
N GLU A 43 -8.71 3.89 0.53
CA GLU A 43 -8.67 3.00 1.69
C GLU A 43 -7.52 3.36 2.60
N ARG A 44 -7.66 2.98 3.85
CA ARG A 44 -6.71 3.33 4.88
C ARG A 44 -5.84 2.13 5.25
N PHE A 45 -4.56 2.39 5.45
CA PHE A 45 -3.67 1.40 6.02
C PHE A 45 -3.99 1.16 7.48
N PRO A 46 -3.56 0.03 8.04
CA PRO A 46 -3.69 -0.17 9.50
C PRO A 46 -3.02 0.96 10.25
N ALA A 47 -3.38 1.10 11.53
CA ALA A 47 -2.80 2.12 12.37
C ALA A 47 -1.28 2.00 12.37
N GLU A 48 -0.62 3.14 12.51
CA GLU A 48 0.83 3.21 12.41
C GLU A 48 1.52 2.25 13.35
N ARG A 49 1.04 2.17 14.58
CA ARG A 49 1.63 1.27 15.55
C ARG A 49 1.52 -0.19 15.11
N GLU A 50 0.34 -0.54 14.62
CA GLU A 50 0.09 -1.90 14.18
C GLU A 50 0.89 -2.22 12.93
N LEU A 51 0.93 -1.30 12.00
CA LEU A 51 1.65 -1.50 10.75
C LEU A 51 3.15 -1.64 11.01
N ALA A 52 3.68 -0.82 11.89
CA ALA A 52 5.10 -0.92 12.23
C ALA A 52 5.41 -2.27 12.87
N ALA A 53 4.51 -2.77 13.72
CA ALA A 53 4.69 -4.07 14.34
C ALA A 53 4.68 -5.19 13.30
N GLN A 54 3.78 -5.12 12.34
CA GLN A 54 3.70 -6.13 11.29
C GLN A 54 4.97 -6.16 10.44
N LEU A 55 5.52 -4.98 10.19
CA LEU A 55 6.73 -4.88 9.39
C LEU A 55 8.00 -5.12 10.19
N GLY A 56 7.88 -5.13 11.52
CA GLY A 56 9.05 -5.34 12.37
C GLY A 56 10.01 -4.18 12.37
N ILE A 57 9.50 -2.96 12.23
CA ILE A 57 10.33 -1.75 12.18
C ILE A 57 9.86 -0.76 13.24
N SER A 58 10.65 0.26 13.46
CA SER A 58 10.28 1.32 14.39
C SER A 58 9.21 2.20 13.74
N ARG A 59 8.46 2.88 14.61
CA ARG A 59 7.45 3.81 14.10
C ARG A 59 8.09 4.97 13.36
N LEU A 60 9.29 5.35 13.76
CA LEU A 60 10.01 6.41 13.08
C LEU A 60 10.34 6.01 11.65
N THR A 61 10.87 4.79 11.48
CA THR A 61 11.18 4.30 10.15
C THR A 61 9.92 4.24 9.29
N LEU A 62 8.82 3.80 9.87
CA LEU A 62 7.56 3.74 9.13
C LEU A 62 7.11 5.14 8.73
N ARG A 63 7.20 6.11 9.63
CA ARG A 63 6.82 7.48 9.30
C ARG A 63 7.65 8.04 8.16
N ASP A 64 8.93 7.76 8.18
CA ASP A 64 9.81 8.23 7.11
C ASP A 64 9.40 7.61 5.78
N ALA A 65 9.07 6.32 5.79
CA ALA A 65 8.64 5.65 4.58
C ALA A 65 7.31 6.21 4.07
N ILE A 66 6.38 6.45 4.98
CA ILE A 66 5.09 7.01 4.61
C ILE A 66 5.27 8.42 4.05
N HIS A 67 6.17 9.19 4.65
CA HIS A 67 6.47 10.53 4.16
C HIS A 67 6.97 10.47 2.72
N GLU A 68 7.84 9.54 2.44
CA GLU A 68 8.36 9.36 1.09
C GLU A 68 7.24 9.05 0.10
N LEU A 69 6.34 8.16 0.47
CA LEU A 69 5.22 7.80 -0.39
C LEU A 69 4.23 8.95 -0.55
N ASN A 70 4.09 9.76 0.49
CA ASN A 70 3.25 10.95 0.43
C ASN A 70 3.82 11.95 -0.57
N GLU A 71 5.12 12.18 -0.50
CA GLU A 71 5.78 13.09 -1.44
C GLU A 71 5.64 12.61 -2.87
N ALA A 72 5.63 11.31 -3.07
CA ALA A 72 5.50 10.74 -4.41
C ALA A 72 4.06 10.64 -4.89
N GLY A 73 3.09 10.99 -4.04
CA GLY A 73 1.69 11.00 -4.44
C GLY A 73 0.96 9.68 -4.31
N TYR A 74 1.52 8.73 -3.60
CA TYR A 74 0.88 7.42 -3.44
C TYR A 74 -0.06 7.37 -2.25
N VAL A 75 0.21 8.14 -1.22
CA VAL A 75 -0.61 8.14 -0.02
C VAL A 75 -0.80 9.57 0.48
N CYS A 76 -1.74 9.72 1.40
CA CYS A 76 -2.01 10.98 2.06
C CYS A 76 -2.23 10.69 3.54
N SER A 77 -1.58 11.44 4.40
CA SER A 77 -1.75 11.29 5.84
C SER A 77 -2.71 12.33 6.35
N ARG A 78 -3.65 11.91 7.18
CA ARG A 78 -4.62 12.80 7.81
C ARG A 78 -4.53 12.67 9.30
N ARG A 79 -4.69 13.78 9.98
CA ARG A 79 -4.66 13.80 11.43
C ARG A 79 -6.06 13.73 11.99
N GLY A 80 -6.13 13.44 13.29
CA GLY A 80 -7.37 13.52 14.01
C GLY A 80 -8.06 12.20 14.17
N ARG A 81 -9.28 12.31 14.65
CA ARG A 81 -10.06 11.16 15.04
C ARG A 81 -10.29 10.19 13.89
N PHE A 82 -10.54 10.74 12.73
CA PHE A 82 -10.76 9.91 11.54
C PHE A 82 -9.55 9.93 10.63
N GLY A 83 -8.38 10.14 11.23
CA GLY A 83 -7.16 10.23 10.47
C GLY A 83 -6.55 8.88 10.15
N GLY A 84 -5.37 8.92 9.57
CA GLY A 84 -4.64 7.74 9.18
C GLY A 84 -3.91 7.99 7.88
N THR A 85 -3.37 6.93 7.32
CA THR A 85 -2.69 7.00 6.03
C THR A 85 -3.59 6.35 4.99
N PHE A 86 -3.97 7.13 4.01
CA PHE A 86 -4.92 6.72 2.97
C PHE A 86 -4.22 6.64 1.63
N VAL A 87 -4.61 5.66 0.83
CA VAL A 87 -4.06 5.51 -0.51
C VAL A 87 -4.72 6.52 -1.43
N THR A 88 -3.88 7.28 -2.14
CA THR A 88 -4.36 8.23 -3.15
C THR A 88 -3.95 7.82 -4.55
N TYR A 89 -3.20 6.75 -4.68
CA TYR A 89 -2.77 6.26 -5.98
C TYR A 89 -3.92 5.61 -6.73
N ASN A 90 -4.11 6.01 -7.97
CA ASN A 90 -5.11 5.41 -8.84
C ASN A 90 -4.40 4.47 -9.80
N ARG A 91 -4.76 3.20 -9.73
CA ARG A 91 -4.22 2.26 -10.71
C ARG A 91 -4.62 2.71 -12.10
N PRO A 92 -3.67 2.80 -13.02
CA PRO A 92 -4.04 3.13 -14.38
C PRO A 92 -4.94 2.07 -14.96
N SER A 93 -5.99 2.50 -15.62
CA SER A 93 -6.86 1.57 -16.33
C SER A 93 -6.29 1.33 -17.71
N PRO A 94 -6.28 0.08 -18.18
CA PRO A 94 -5.81 -0.18 -19.54
C PRO A 94 -6.69 0.54 -20.55
N SER A 95 -6.08 1.02 -21.63
CA SER A 95 -6.84 1.60 -22.71
C SER A 95 -7.65 0.50 -23.41
N SER A 96 -8.61 0.94 -24.23
CA SER A 96 -9.39 -0.03 -25.00
C SER A 96 -8.50 -0.89 -25.89
N ALA A 97 -7.48 -0.28 -26.48
CA ALA A 97 -6.54 -1.03 -27.31
C ALA A 97 -5.77 -2.05 -26.52
N GLU A 98 -5.36 -1.67 -25.30
CA GLU A 98 -4.65 -2.59 -24.42
C GLU A 98 -5.54 -3.75 -24.01
N LEU A 99 -6.78 -3.44 -23.67
CA LEU A 99 -7.73 -4.48 -23.29
C LEU A 99 -7.94 -5.48 -24.40
N ARG A 100 -8.07 -4.99 -25.63
CA ARG A 100 -8.25 -5.87 -26.77
C ARG A 100 -7.02 -6.73 -27.01
N ARG A 101 -5.84 -6.17 -26.82
CA ARG A 101 -4.61 -6.92 -26.99
C ARG A 101 -4.48 -8.01 -25.94
N LEU A 102 -4.80 -7.67 -24.69
CA LEU A 102 -4.75 -8.65 -23.61
C LEU A 102 -5.75 -9.76 -23.83
N ALA A 103 -6.95 -9.42 -24.29
CA ALA A 103 -7.98 -10.41 -24.57
C ALA A 103 -7.51 -11.38 -25.65
N ARG A 104 -6.87 -10.85 -26.70
CA ARG A 104 -6.35 -11.71 -27.76
C ARG A 104 -5.29 -12.66 -27.27
N GLN A 105 -4.46 -12.19 -26.35
CA GLN A 105 -3.42 -13.06 -25.79
C GLN A 105 -4.02 -14.19 -24.97
N GLN A 106 -5.08 -13.89 -24.24
CA GLN A 106 -5.70 -14.87 -23.36
C GLN A 106 -6.56 -15.88 -24.10
N PHE A 107 -7.23 -15.43 -25.16
CA PHE A 107 -8.19 -16.27 -25.86
C PHE A 107 -7.72 -16.67 -27.24
N ARG A 108 -6.43 -16.75 -27.40
CA ARG A 108 -5.87 -17.18 -28.64
C ARG A 108 -6.18 -18.63 -28.88
N PRO A 109 -6.58 -18.99 -30.09
CA PRO A 109 -6.85 -20.41 -30.38
C PRO A 109 -5.59 -21.24 -30.29
#